data_b481467b1a0c3d0e2240251ea85d7adf
#
_entry.id   b481467b1a0c3d0e2240251ea85d7adf
#
_cell.length_a   1.000
_cell.length_b   1.000
_cell.length_c   1.000
_cell.angle_alpha   90.00
_cell.angle_beta   90.00
_cell.angle_gamma   90.00
#
_symmetry.space_group_name_H-M   'P 1'
#
loop_
_entity.id
_entity.type
_entity.pdbx_description
1 polymer ?
#
loop_
_entity_poly.entity_id
_entity_poly.type
_entity_poly.pdbx_seq_one_letter_code
_entity_poly.pdbx_strand_id
1 'polypeptide(L)'
;MHSGKTELILITSNRKQHLKNKYIIHHAGQTIPPSDSVKYLGLKIDNTLSGKATVDSILSKCNSRLKFMARYKNVLNEKTKKLLTSALIQCHFDYASTAWFFNLNKTLKNKLQVAQNKIVRFILNLHHRSRITQTELDRAGVLSVSDRARQLTLNHMFNVHHQIAPSYLCNNFVNLARRYNTRGNKSNYVTASAHSIANNNFSIIGCKEWNTLPESLKLLPSKETFKVNVKKFLKAQAHLKEANDYVYY
;
A
#
# COMPACT_ATOMS: atom_id res chain seq x y z
N MET A 1 -16.22 -29.68 -2.73
CA MET A 1 -15.05 -28.85 -3.09
C MET A 1 -14.72 -29.14 -4.55
N HIS A 2 -14.55 -28.13 -5.42
CA HIS A 2 -14.32 -28.36 -6.85
C HIS A 2 -12.81 -28.38 -7.09
N SER A 3 -12.24 -29.55 -7.42
CA SER A 3 -10.80 -29.78 -7.56
C SER A 3 -10.12 -28.83 -8.57
N GLY A 4 -10.77 -28.54 -9.71
CA GLY A 4 -10.24 -27.62 -10.73
C GLY A 4 -10.20 -26.14 -10.34
N LYS A 5 -10.73 -25.78 -9.14
CA LYS A 5 -10.70 -24.40 -8.58
C LYS A 5 -9.96 -24.30 -7.26
N THR A 6 -9.35 -25.42 -6.82
CA THR A 6 -8.60 -25.48 -5.57
C THR A 6 -7.11 -25.33 -5.90
N GLU A 7 -6.48 -24.35 -5.32
CA GLU A 7 -5.03 -24.09 -5.45
C GLU A 7 -4.38 -24.26 -4.07
N LEU A 8 -3.24 -24.92 -4.03
CA LEU A 8 -2.42 -25.09 -2.83
C LEU A 8 -1.21 -24.17 -2.91
N ILE A 9 -0.92 -23.44 -1.84
CA ILE A 9 0.32 -22.69 -1.72
C ILE A 9 1.02 -23.07 -0.41
N LEU A 10 2.30 -23.40 -0.49
CA LEU A 10 3.16 -23.59 0.68
C LEU A 10 3.94 -22.30 0.93
N ILE A 11 3.57 -21.57 1.99
CA ILE A 11 4.26 -20.34 2.38
C ILE A 11 5.46 -20.71 3.25
N THR A 12 6.67 -20.38 2.79
CA THR A 12 7.90 -20.67 3.50
C THR A 12 9.02 -19.70 3.12
N SER A 13 10.12 -19.73 3.87
CA SER A 13 11.32 -18.95 3.54
C SER A 13 12.02 -19.49 2.28
N ASN A 14 12.78 -18.63 1.59
CA ASN A 14 13.55 -19.01 0.40
C ASN A 14 14.44 -20.24 0.65
N ARG A 15 15.00 -20.39 1.86
CA ARG A 15 15.86 -21.52 2.24
C ARG A 15 15.11 -22.85 2.27
N LYS A 16 13.80 -22.83 2.52
CA LYS A 16 12.95 -24.03 2.66
C LYS A 16 12.09 -24.32 1.43
N GLN A 17 12.28 -23.60 0.32
CA GLN A 17 11.50 -23.81 -0.91
C GLN A 17 11.68 -25.23 -1.51
N HIS A 18 12.83 -25.88 -1.26
CA HIS A 18 13.08 -27.26 -1.68
C HIS A 18 12.10 -28.26 -1.06
N LEU A 19 11.43 -27.89 0.04
CA LEU A 19 10.43 -28.74 0.70
C LEU A 19 9.08 -28.73 -0.01
N LYS A 20 8.86 -27.84 -1.00
CA LYS A 20 7.60 -27.68 -1.69
C LYS A 20 7.02 -28.99 -2.21
N ASN A 21 7.85 -29.81 -2.84
CA ASN A 21 7.42 -31.08 -3.45
C ASN A 21 7.08 -32.18 -2.42
N LYS A 22 7.38 -31.96 -1.13
CA LYS A 22 7.01 -32.91 -0.04
C LYS A 22 5.58 -32.68 0.45
N TYR A 23 4.97 -31.54 0.13
CA TYR A 23 3.63 -31.18 0.60
C TYR A 23 2.65 -31.22 -0.57
N ILE A 24 2.14 -32.41 -0.84
CA ILE A 24 1.12 -32.66 -1.85
C ILE A 24 -0.16 -33.04 -1.11
N ILE A 25 -1.28 -32.44 -1.49
CA ILE A 25 -2.58 -32.78 -0.93
C ILE A 25 -3.33 -33.66 -1.91
N HIS A 26 -3.85 -34.79 -1.40
CA HIS A 26 -4.77 -35.65 -2.14
C HIS A 26 -6.20 -35.36 -1.68
N HIS A 27 -7.08 -35.00 -2.59
CA HIS A 27 -8.47 -34.71 -2.31
C HIS A 27 -9.38 -35.28 -3.40
N ALA A 28 -10.38 -36.09 -3.01
CA ALA A 28 -11.35 -36.71 -3.93
C ALA A 28 -10.70 -37.43 -5.13
N GLY A 29 -9.63 -38.19 -4.87
CA GLY A 29 -8.88 -38.94 -5.90
C GLY A 29 -7.97 -38.12 -6.81
N GLN A 30 -7.89 -36.79 -6.57
CA GLN A 30 -7.02 -35.89 -7.32
C GLN A 30 -5.85 -35.40 -6.47
N THR A 31 -4.70 -35.26 -7.11
CA THR A 31 -3.48 -34.74 -6.50
C THR A 31 -3.38 -33.23 -6.78
N ILE A 32 -3.25 -32.42 -5.72
CA ILE A 32 -3.13 -30.97 -5.80
C ILE A 32 -1.69 -30.60 -5.42
N PRO A 33 -0.82 -30.30 -6.41
CA PRO A 33 0.54 -29.86 -6.14
C PRO A 33 0.57 -28.40 -5.68
N PRO A 34 1.57 -28.00 -4.85
CA PRO A 34 1.71 -26.62 -4.44
C PRO A 34 2.14 -25.72 -5.61
N SER A 35 1.46 -24.60 -5.76
CA SER A 35 1.76 -23.53 -6.72
C SER A 35 2.77 -22.53 -6.15
N ASP A 36 3.49 -21.79 -7.00
CA ASP A 36 4.39 -20.72 -6.56
C ASP A 36 3.66 -19.43 -6.20
N SER A 37 2.49 -19.23 -6.77
CA SER A 37 1.60 -18.13 -6.42
C SER A 37 0.16 -18.51 -6.66
N VAL A 38 -0.72 -17.98 -5.82
CA VAL A 38 -2.17 -18.16 -5.93
C VAL A 38 -2.86 -16.80 -6.02
N LYS A 39 -4.03 -16.76 -6.65
CA LYS A 39 -4.86 -15.56 -6.69
C LYS A 39 -5.90 -15.63 -5.58
N TYR A 40 -5.75 -14.77 -4.58
CA TYR A 40 -6.70 -14.66 -3.47
C TYR A 40 -7.32 -13.27 -3.43
N LEU A 41 -8.65 -13.19 -3.50
CA LEU A 41 -9.39 -11.91 -3.52
C LEU A 41 -8.81 -10.87 -4.48
N GLY A 42 -8.35 -11.28 -5.65
CA GLY A 42 -7.79 -10.39 -6.67
C GLY A 42 -6.30 -10.06 -6.53
N LEU A 43 -5.67 -10.40 -5.41
CA LEU A 43 -4.22 -10.29 -5.21
C LEU A 43 -3.51 -11.59 -5.60
N LYS A 44 -2.30 -11.47 -6.15
CA LYS A 44 -1.40 -12.61 -6.35
C LYS A 44 -0.49 -12.73 -5.14
N ILE A 45 -0.67 -13.78 -4.36
CA ILE A 45 0.16 -14.09 -3.18
C ILE A 45 1.22 -15.09 -3.62
N ASP A 46 2.49 -14.76 -3.42
CA ASP A 46 3.61 -15.66 -3.69
C ASP A 46 4.01 -16.48 -2.45
N ASN A 47 4.64 -17.60 -2.67
CA ASN A 47 5.03 -18.60 -1.65
C ASN A 47 6.08 -18.10 -0.64
N THR A 48 6.65 -16.91 -0.85
CA THR A 48 7.59 -16.25 0.08
C THR A 48 7.01 -15.03 0.75
N LEU A 49 5.78 -14.63 0.39
CA LEU A 49 5.15 -13.38 0.80
C LEU A 49 5.98 -12.14 0.45
N SER A 50 6.80 -12.21 -0.59
CA SER A 50 7.66 -11.11 -1.02
C SER A 50 6.88 -9.94 -1.66
N GLY A 51 5.64 -10.21 -2.11
CA GLY A 51 4.81 -9.29 -2.86
C GLY A 51 5.25 -9.06 -4.31
N LYS A 52 6.27 -9.80 -4.79
CA LYS A 52 6.77 -9.67 -6.16
C LYS A 52 5.66 -9.96 -7.19
N ALA A 53 4.93 -11.06 -7.03
CA ALA A 53 3.85 -11.44 -7.94
C ALA A 53 2.73 -10.39 -8.00
N THR A 54 2.40 -9.76 -6.85
CA THR A 54 1.45 -8.64 -6.77
C THR A 54 1.98 -7.43 -7.53
N VAL A 55 3.22 -7.00 -7.27
CA VAL A 55 3.84 -5.84 -7.94
C VAL A 55 3.93 -6.04 -9.44
N ASP A 56 4.40 -7.20 -9.91
CA ASP A 56 4.51 -7.48 -11.34
C ASP A 56 3.14 -7.45 -12.04
N SER A 57 2.10 -7.95 -11.38
CA SER A 57 0.72 -7.87 -11.87
C SER A 57 0.21 -6.43 -11.96
N ILE A 58 0.48 -5.59 -10.94
CA ILE A 58 0.11 -4.17 -10.92
C ILE A 58 0.83 -3.43 -12.04
N LEU A 59 2.16 -3.60 -12.16
CA LEU A 59 2.97 -2.94 -13.18
C LEU A 59 2.53 -3.30 -14.59
N SER A 60 2.20 -4.56 -14.85
CA SER A 60 1.66 -5.02 -16.13
C SER A 60 0.38 -4.29 -16.50
N LYS A 61 -0.60 -4.26 -15.57
CA LYS A 61 -1.88 -3.56 -15.78
C LYS A 61 -1.69 -2.04 -15.97
N CYS A 62 -0.85 -1.42 -15.15
CA CYS A 62 -0.57 0.02 -15.23
C CYS A 62 0.10 0.39 -16.56
N ASN A 63 1.13 -0.36 -16.99
CA ASN A 63 1.82 -0.11 -18.24
C ASN A 63 0.90 -0.28 -19.44
N SER A 64 0.07 -1.32 -19.47
CA SER A 64 -0.90 -1.56 -20.56
C SER A 64 -1.88 -0.39 -20.70
N ARG A 65 -2.46 0.07 -19.58
CA ARG A 65 -3.41 1.19 -19.57
C ARG A 65 -2.76 2.52 -19.90
N LEU A 66 -1.58 2.77 -19.36
CA LEU A 66 -0.83 3.98 -19.68
C LEU A 66 -0.46 4.03 -21.17
N LYS A 67 -0.03 2.89 -21.76
CA LYS A 67 0.25 2.78 -23.19
C LYS A 67 -0.99 3.08 -24.04
N PHE A 68 -2.15 2.58 -23.64
CA PHE A 68 -3.42 2.88 -24.32
C PHE A 68 -3.73 4.38 -24.26
N MET A 69 -3.71 5.00 -23.05
CA MET A 69 -4.02 6.42 -22.89
C MET A 69 -3.00 7.35 -23.56
N ALA A 70 -1.73 6.92 -23.68
CA ALA A 70 -0.68 7.71 -24.30
C ALA A 70 -0.95 8.01 -25.79
N ARG A 71 -1.75 7.19 -26.48
CA ARG A 71 -2.18 7.43 -27.88
C ARG A 71 -3.01 8.71 -28.00
N TYR A 72 -3.72 9.08 -26.93
CA TYR A 72 -4.60 10.25 -26.88
C TYR A 72 -3.99 11.42 -26.09
N LYS A 73 -2.66 11.37 -25.84
CA LYS A 73 -1.96 12.35 -24.98
C LYS A 73 -2.21 13.79 -25.42
N ASN A 74 -2.24 14.07 -26.71
CA ASN A 74 -2.36 15.43 -27.26
C ASN A 74 -3.81 15.93 -27.31
N VAL A 75 -4.79 15.01 -27.28
CA VAL A 75 -6.24 15.35 -27.31
C VAL A 75 -6.80 15.57 -25.92
N LEU A 76 -6.26 14.84 -24.92
CA LEU A 76 -6.74 14.90 -23.54
C LEU A 76 -6.16 16.12 -22.81
N ASN A 77 -7.02 16.91 -22.18
CA ASN A 77 -6.58 17.96 -21.26
C ASN A 77 -6.08 17.36 -19.92
N GLU A 78 -5.39 18.17 -19.12
CA GLU A 78 -4.79 17.72 -17.85
C GLU A 78 -5.83 17.20 -16.85
N LYS A 79 -6.99 17.84 -16.76
CA LYS A 79 -8.08 17.43 -15.86
C LYS A 79 -8.60 16.04 -16.22
N THR A 80 -8.82 15.78 -17.49
CA THR A 80 -9.26 14.46 -17.98
C THR A 80 -8.19 13.39 -17.76
N LYS A 81 -6.91 13.73 -17.99
CA LYS A 81 -5.79 12.81 -17.70
C LYS A 81 -5.73 12.43 -16.21
N LYS A 82 -5.90 13.40 -15.29
CA LYS A 82 -5.97 13.14 -13.84
C LYS A 82 -7.12 12.21 -13.51
N LEU A 83 -8.30 12.43 -14.07
CA LEU A 83 -9.47 11.59 -13.83
C LEU A 83 -9.26 10.17 -14.33
N LEU A 84 -8.82 10.01 -15.59
CA LEU A 84 -8.58 8.69 -16.20
C LEU A 84 -7.48 7.91 -15.48
N THR A 85 -6.36 8.56 -15.13
CA THR A 85 -5.28 7.90 -14.39
C THR A 85 -5.71 7.49 -12.99
N SER A 86 -6.52 8.31 -12.31
CA SER A 86 -7.09 7.97 -11.00
C SER A 86 -8.02 6.76 -11.09
N ALA A 87 -8.92 6.74 -12.05
CA ALA A 87 -9.91 5.68 -12.19
C ALA A 87 -9.32 4.36 -12.71
N LEU A 88 -8.42 4.42 -13.70
CA LEU A 88 -7.96 3.24 -14.42
C LEU A 88 -6.62 2.69 -13.92
N ILE A 89 -5.78 3.50 -13.29
CA ILE A 89 -4.44 3.09 -12.88
C ILE A 89 -4.28 3.14 -11.37
N GLN A 90 -4.60 4.28 -10.71
CA GLN A 90 -4.38 4.46 -9.28
C GLN A 90 -5.13 3.42 -8.44
N CYS A 91 -6.30 2.98 -8.89
CA CYS A 91 -7.07 1.93 -8.23
C CYS A 91 -6.29 0.62 -8.04
N HIS A 92 -5.32 0.30 -8.93
CA HIS A 92 -4.48 -0.90 -8.78
C HIS A 92 -3.38 -0.74 -7.74
N PHE A 93 -2.83 0.47 -7.57
CA PHE A 93 -1.90 0.77 -6.49
C PHE A 93 -2.60 0.77 -5.13
N ASP A 94 -3.83 1.27 -5.08
CA ASP A 94 -4.60 1.45 -3.85
C ASP A 94 -5.22 0.15 -3.34
N TYR A 95 -5.57 -0.77 -4.27
CA TYR A 95 -6.29 -1.99 -3.91
C TYR A 95 -5.52 -2.83 -2.89
N ALA A 96 -6.11 -2.99 -1.71
CA ALA A 96 -5.56 -3.74 -0.58
C ALA A 96 -4.10 -3.40 -0.23
N SER A 97 -3.63 -2.18 -0.53
CA SER A 97 -2.23 -1.77 -0.35
C SER A 97 -1.74 -1.92 1.09
N THR A 98 -2.62 -1.77 2.06
CA THR A 98 -2.33 -1.98 3.49
C THR A 98 -1.92 -3.42 3.83
N ALA A 99 -2.30 -4.39 3.00
CA ALA A 99 -1.97 -5.80 3.23
C ALA A 99 -0.62 -6.20 2.63
N TRP A 100 -0.17 -5.56 1.55
CA TRP A 100 1.02 -6.02 0.83
C TRP A 100 2.15 -5.00 0.73
N PHE A 101 1.87 -3.69 0.75
CA PHE A 101 2.87 -2.66 0.42
C PHE A 101 4.03 -2.63 1.41
N PHE A 102 3.76 -2.72 2.71
CA PHE A 102 4.80 -2.56 3.73
C PHE A 102 5.78 -3.75 3.78
N ASN A 103 5.37 -4.91 3.30
CA ASN A 103 6.22 -6.09 3.16
C ASN A 103 7.20 -6.02 1.98
N LEU A 104 7.00 -5.08 1.05
CA LEU A 104 7.86 -4.93 -0.11
C LEU A 104 9.27 -4.46 0.28
N ASN A 105 10.28 -5.02 -0.36
CA ASN A 105 11.63 -4.51 -0.29
C ASN A 105 11.78 -3.18 -1.05
N LYS A 106 12.90 -2.49 -0.83
CA LYS A 106 13.21 -1.18 -1.45
C LYS A 106 13.13 -1.24 -2.98
N THR A 107 13.63 -2.32 -3.59
CA THR A 107 13.64 -2.50 -5.05
C THR A 107 12.22 -2.53 -5.64
N LEU A 108 11.30 -3.27 -5.02
CA LEU A 108 9.91 -3.36 -5.47
C LEU A 108 9.17 -2.04 -5.26
N LYS A 109 9.39 -1.36 -4.11
CA LYS A 109 8.85 -0.01 -3.87
C LYS A 109 9.32 0.99 -4.93
N ASN A 110 10.61 0.94 -5.29
CA ASN A 110 11.16 1.78 -6.35
C ASN A 110 10.55 1.49 -7.72
N LYS A 111 10.32 0.21 -8.08
CA LYS A 111 9.62 -0.15 -9.34
C LYS A 111 8.23 0.48 -9.42
N LEU A 112 7.47 0.45 -8.33
CA LEU A 112 6.15 1.10 -8.25
C LEU A 112 6.27 2.62 -8.39
N GLN A 113 7.24 3.27 -7.71
CA GLN A 113 7.45 4.71 -7.82
C GLN A 113 7.86 5.12 -9.24
N VAL A 114 8.72 4.35 -9.91
CA VAL A 114 9.07 4.59 -11.32
C VAL A 114 7.85 4.51 -12.23
N ALA A 115 6.95 3.56 -12.00
CA ALA A 115 5.70 3.46 -12.75
C ALA A 115 4.81 4.68 -12.49
N GLN A 116 4.68 5.14 -11.23
CA GLN A 116 3.94 6.35 -10.89
C GLN A 116 4.56 7.59 -11.55
N ASN A 117 5.88 7.70 -11.59
CA ASN A 117 6.57 8.82 -12.25
C ASN A 117 6.25 8.89 -13.75
N LYS A 118 6.07 7.74 -14.43
CA LYS A 118 5.59 7.71 -15.83
C LYS A 118 4.17 8.27 -15.96
N ILE A 119 3.31 7.96 -15.00
CA ILE A 119 1.92 8.48 -14.95
C ILE A 119 1.92 9.99 -14.74
N VAL A 120 2.75 10.51 -13.84
CA VAL A 120 2.89 11.96 -13.59
C VAL A 120 3.38 12.69 -14.84
N ARG A 121 4.39 12.14 -15.55
CA ARG A 121 4.83 12.72 -16.83
C ARG A 121 3.72 12.73 -17.88
N PHE A 122 2.90 11.70 -17.93
CA PHE A 122 1.73 11.66 -18.83
C PHE A 122 0.70 12.72 -18.47
N ILE A 123 0.36 12.87 -17.19
CA ILE A 123 -0.60 13.88 -16.71
C ILE A 123 -0.13 15.30 -17.09
N LEU A 124 1.12 15.62 -16.77
CA LEU A 124 1.69 16.96 -16.90
C LEU A 124 2.31 17.25 -18.27
N ASN A 125 2.20 16.34 -19.25
CA ASN A 125 2.82 16.44 -20.57
C ASN A 125 4.35 16.61 -20.54
N LEU A 126 5.02 16.13 -19.50
CA LEU A 126 6.46 16.27 -19.38
C LEU A 126 7.22 15.31 -20.32
N HIS A 127 8.46 15.67 -20.64
CA HIS A 127 9.36 14.81 -21.39
C HIS A 127 9.67 13.53 -20.59
N HIS A 128 9.92 12.40 -21.27
CA HIS A 128 10.12 11.09 -20.65
C HIS A 128 11.32 11.03 -19.69
N ARG A 129 12.32 11.90 -19.87
CA ARG A 129 13.51 12.01 -19.02
C ARG A 129 13.37 13.07 -17.91
N SER A 130 12.30 13.86 -17.88
CA SER A 130 12.11 14.87 -16.84
C SER A 130 12.16 14.23 -15.46
N ARG A 131 12.94 14.81 -14.55
CA ARG A 131 12.93 14.41 -13.14
C ARG A 131 11.55 14.70 -12.54
N ILE A 132 11.06 13.80 -11.71
CA ILE A 132 9.83 13.99 -10.94
C ILE A 132 10.23 14.21 -9.49
N THR A 133 9.97 15.43 -9.01
CA THR A 133 10.17 15.87 -7.63
C THR A 133 8.83 15.94 -6.91
N GLN A 134 8.83 16.35 -5.65
CA GLN A 134 7.60 16.57 -4.90
C GLN A 134 6.71 17.63 -5.57
N THR A 135 7.30 18.64 -6.20
CA THR A 135 6.56 19.68 -6.93
C THR A 135 5.71 19.11 -8.06
N GLU A 136 6.25 18.19 -8.88
CA GLU A 136 5.49 17.55 -9.96
C GLU A 136 4.39 16.63 -9.41
N LEU A 137 4.65 15.92 -8.32
CA LEU A 137 3.62 15.13 -7.64
C LEU A 137 2.48 16.00 -7.16
N ASP A 138 2.78 17.17 -6.60
CA ASP A 138 1.77 18.12 -6.12
C ASP A 138 0.96 18.75 -7.24
N ARG A 139 1.61 19.14 -8.35
CA ARG A 139 0.92 19.62 -9.56
C ARG A 139 0.01 18.54 -10.15
N ALA A 140 0.45 17.30 -10.18
CA ALA A 140 -0.39 16.17 -10.60
C ALA A 140 -1.50 15.84 -9.60
N GLY A 141 -1.43 16.35 -8.37
CA GLY A 141 -2.40 16.10 -7.30
C GLY A 141 -2.29 14.73 -6.64
N VAL A 142 -1.16 14.05 -6.82
CA VAL A 142 -0.90 12.71 -6.28
C VAL A 142 0.11 12.75 -5.13
N LEU A 143 0.07 11.73 -4.26
CA LEU A 143 1.11 11.46 -3.27
C LEU A 143 2.11 10.46 -3.87
N SER A 144 3.32 10.39 -3.33
CA SER A 144 4.22 9.28 -3.61
C SER A 144 3.54 7.94 -3.33
N VAL A 145 4.00 6.84 -3.93
CA VAL A 145 3.40 5.51 -3.68
C VAL A 145 3.48 5.16 -2.19
N SER A 146 4.58 5.51 -1.53
CA SER A 146 4.76 5.28 -0.10
C SER A 146 3.78 6.10 0.75
N ASP A 147 3.65 7.39 0.46
CA ASP A 147 2.75 8.26 1.23
C ASP A 147 1.28 7.95 0.93
N ARG A 148 0.98 7.47 -0.27
CA ARG A 148 -0.38 6.98 -0.58
C ARG A 148 -0.72 5.73 0.23
N ALA A 149 0.18 4.77 0.35
CA ALA A 149 -0.02 3.58 1.18
C ALA A 149 -0.18 3.97 2.66
N ARG A 150 0.62 4.93 3.17
CA ARG A 150 0.49 5.49 4.53
C ARG A 150 -0.89 6.15 4.72
N GLN A 151 -1.33 6.98 3.76
CA GLN A 151 -2.65 7.62 3.80
C GLN A 151 -3.77 6.58 3.91
N LEU A 152 -3.72 5.52 3.11
CA LEU A 152 -4.74 4.46 3.13
C LEU A 152 -4.72 3.70 4.47
N THR A 153 -3.54 3.41 5.00
CA THR A 153 -3.37 2.80 6.32
C THR A 153 -3.98 3.69 7.41
N LEU A 154 -3.70 4.98 7.40
CA LEU A 154 -4.26 5.94 8.35
C LEU A 154 -5.78 6.07 8.22
N ASN A 155 -6.33 6.01 7.02
CA ASN A 155 -7.78 5.98 6.81
C ASN A 155 -8.44 4.72 7.41
N HIS A 156 -7.77 3.57 7.39
CA HIS A 156 -8.24 2.37 8.07
C HIS A 156 -8.12 2.50 9.59
N MET A 157 -7.01 3.07 10.08
CA MET A 157 -6.83 3.34 11.52
C MET A 157 -7.87 4.32 12.06
N PHE A 158 -8.28 5.33 11.26
CA PHE A 158 -9.39 6.20 11.62
C PHE A 158 -10.67 5.40 11.85
N ASN A 159 -11.00 4.45 10.96
CA ASN A 159 -12.17 3.61 11.14
C ASN A 159 -12.08 2.73 12.40
N VAL A 160 -10.88 2.23 12.71
CA VAL A 160 -10.64 1.48 13.96
C VAL A 160 -10.81 2.37 15.19
N HIS A 161 -10.24 3.58 15.15
CA HIS A 161 -10.28 4.52 16.27
C HIS A 161 -11.70 4.97 16.62
N HIS A 162 -12.50 5.24 15.60
CA HIS A 162 -13.90 5.64 15.73
C HIS A 162 -14.89 4.46 15.78
N GLN A 163 -14.41 3.22 15.94
CA GLN A 163 -15.25 2.01 16.04
C GLN A 163 -16.18 1.79 14.81
N ILE A 164 -15.79 2.33 13.65
CA ILE A 164 -16.52 2.16 12.38
C ILE A 164 -16.14 0.83 11.71
N ALA A 165 -14.93 0.33 11.99
CA ALA A 165 -14.46 -0.96 11.49
C ALA A 165 -15.15 -2.13 12.22
N PRO A 166 -15.22 -3.33 11.61
CA PRO A 166 -15.77 -4.50 12.28
C PRO A 166 -15.09 -4.79 13.61
N SER A 167 -15.87 -5.26 14.60
CA SER A 167 -15.40 -5.48 15.97
C SER A 167 -14.18 -6.39 16.08
N TYR A 168 -14.15 -7.48 15.28
CA TYR A 168 -13.00 -8.40 15.25
C TYR A 168 -11.69 -7.70 14.82
N LEU A 169 -11.77 -6.64 14.00
CA LEU A 169 -10.60 -5.86 13.61
C LEU A 169 -10.24 -4.85 14.71
N CYS A 170 -11.25 -4.14 15.29
CA CYS A 170 -11.04 -3.17 16.36
C CYS A 170 -10.38 -3.81 17.59
N ASN A 171 -10.76 -5.04 17.93
CA ASN A 171 -10.24 -5.77 19.08
C ASN A 171 -8.74 -6.12 18.99
N ASN A 172 -8.15 -6.05 17.79
CA ASN A 172 -6.71 -6.26 17.61
C ASN A 172 -5.86 -5.05 18.02
N PHE A 173 -6.49 -3.92 18.38
CA PHE A 173 -5.79 -2.67 18.69
C PHE A 173 -6.03 -2.27 20.14
N VAL A 174 -4.96 -2.22 20.93
CA VAL A 174 -5.01 -1.82 22.33
C VAL A 174 -4.61 -0.36 22.47
N ASN A 175 -5.54 0.48 22.93
CA ASN A 175 -5.26 1.88 23.19
C ASN A 175 -4.34 2.04 24.40
N LEU A 176 -3.34 2.91 24.33
CA LEU A 176 -2.39 3.20 25.41
C LEU A 176 -3.08 3.72 26.68
N ALA A 177 -4.13 4.53 26.54
CA ALA A 177 -4.88 5.05 27.67
C ALA A 177 -5.58 3.95 28.50
N ARG A 178 -5.88 2.80 27.90
CA ARG A 178 -6.45 1.63 28.61
C ARG A 178 -5.39 0.82 29.34
N ARG A 179 -4.11 0.94 28.95
CA ARG A 179 -3.02 0.16 29.54
C ARG A 179 -2.24 0.91 30.60
N TYR A 180 -2.08 2.23 30.42
CA TYR A 180 -1.29 3.08 31.33
C TYR A 180 -2.03 4.40 31.54
N ASN A 181 -2.30 4.72 32.82
CA ASN A 181 -2.91 6.00 33.22
C ASN A 181 -1.83 7.10 33.27
N THR A 182 -1.19 7.40 32.13
CA THR A 182 -0.15 8.43 32.01
C THR A 182 -0.70 9.68 31.35
N ARG A 183 -0.04 10.84 31.59
CA ARG A 183 -0.37 12.12 30.97
C ARG A 183 -0.07 12.18 29.45
N GLY A 184 0.37 11.07 28.83
CA GLY A 184 0.67 10.98 27.40
C GLY A 184 -0.57 10.95 26.51
N ASN A 185 -0.35 10.93 25.20
CA ASN A 185 -1.39 10.93 24.17
C ASN A 185 -2.38 9.77 24.33
N LYS A 186 -3.57 10.10 24.85
CA LYS A 186 -4.65 9.13 25.13
C LYS A 186 -5.16 8.43 23.87
N SER A 187 -4.93 9.01 22.69
CA SER A 187 -5.38 8.50 21.39
C SER A 187 -4.36 7.57 20.70
N ASN A 188 -3.22 7.26 21.35
CA ASN A 188 -2.20 6.38 20.80
C ASN A 188 -2.51 4.90 21.08
N TYR A 189 -1.93 4.04 20.24
CA TYR A 189 -2.04 2.59 20.34
C TYR A 189 -0.73 1.94 20.80
N VAL A 190 -0.85 0.84 21.52
CA VAL A 190 0.29 -0.01 21.88
C VAL A 190 0.83 -0.63 20.60
N THR A 191 2.13 -0.44 20.34
CA THR A 191 2.79 -1.09 19.22
C THR A 191 3.41 -2.39 19.71
N ALA A 192 2.90 -3.51 19.22
CA ALA A 192 3.49 -4.81 19.51
C ALA A 192 4.89 -4.92 18.90
N SER A 193 5.80 -5.57 19.61
CA SER A 193 7.07 -6.02 19.05
C SER A 193 6.85 -7.37 18.38
N ALA A 194 7.29 -7.49 17.14
CA ALA A 194 7.25 -8.76 16.41
C ALA A 194 8.53 -8.94 15.62
N HIS A 195 8.86 -10.18 15.32
CA HIS A 195 10.05 -10.50 14.52
C HIS A 195 9.70 -10.70 13.04
N SER A 196 10.62 -10.32 12.15
CA SER A 196 10.53 -10.62 10.73
C SER A 196 9.34 -9.97 9.99
N ILE A 197 8.65 -10.73 9.14
CA ILE A 197 7.53 -10.29 8.28
C ILE A 197 6.36 -9.73 9.11
N ALA A 198 6.14 -10.25 10.31
CA ALA A 198 5.06 -9.78 11.18
C ALA A 198 5.18 -8.30 11.57
N ASN A 199 6.39 -7.71 11.61
CA ASN A 199 6.60 -6.29 11.88
C ASN A 199 5.93 -5.35 10.86
N ASN A 200 5.66 -5.84 9.66
CA ASN A 200 5.03 -5.10 8.58
C ASN A 200 3.52 -5.38 8.46
N ASN A 201 2.95 -6.09 9.42
CA ASN A 201 1.51 -6.34 9.48
C ASN A 201 0.75 -5.03 9.75
N PHE A 202 -0.47 -4.93 9.24
CA PHE A 202 -1.34 -3.76 9.41
C PHE A 202 -1.53 -3.38 10.88
N SER A 203 -1.69 -4.35 11.79
CA SER A 203 -1.85 -4.08 13.22
C SER A 203 -0.65 -3.37 13.85
N ILE A 204 0.56 -3.59 13.35
CA ILE A 204 1.78 -2.95 13.85
C ILE A 204 2.06 -1.65 13.11
N ILE A 205 2.04 -1.68 11.78
CA ILE A 205 2.30 -0.48 10.97
C ILE A 205 1.20 0.56 11.18
N GLY A 206 -0.06 0.13 11.26
CA GLY A 206 -1.18 1.02 11.53
C GLY A 206 -0.99 1.79 12.85
N CYS A 207 -0.62 1.10 13.93
CA CYS A 207 -0.30 1.74 15.20
C CYS A 207 0.89 2.70 15.09
N LYS A 208 1.99 2.28 14.43
CA LYS A 208 3.17 3.12 14.23
C LYS A 208 2.81 4.42 13.49
N GLU A 209 2.16 4.31 12.34
CA GLU A 209 1.77 5.47 11.53
C GLU A 209 0.75 6.37 12.25
N TRP A 210 -0.23 5.77 12.94
CA TRP A 210 -1.21 6.52 13.72
C TRP A 210 -0.58 7.31 14.87
N ASN A 211 0.37 6.71 15.58
CA ASN A 211 1.04 7.34 16.71
C ASN A 211 1.91 8.55 16.28
N THR A 212 2.34 8.61 15.00
CA THR A 212 3.07 9.77 14.46
C THR A 212 2.18 10.97 14.13
N LEU A 213 0.86 10.79 14.11
CA LEU A 213 -0.06 11.88 13.80
C LEU A 213 -0.16 12.88 14.95
N PRO A 214 -0.26 14.20 14.65
CA PRO A 214 -0.68 15.18 15.62
C PRO A 214 -2.05 14.85 16.20
N GLU A 215 -2.25 15.16 17.49
CA GLU A 215 -3.51 14.91 18.19
C GLU A 215 -4.69 15.61 17.51
N SER A 216 -4.47 16.81 17.00
CA SER A 216 -5.48 17.57 16.25
C SER A 216 -6.07 16.82 15.03
N LEU A 217 -5.28 15.94 14.39
CA LEU A 217 -5.77 15.11 13.30
C LEU A 217 -6.56 13.91 13.81
N LYS A 218 -6.15 13.31 14.94
CA LYS A 218 -6.81 12.13 15.53
C LYS A 218 -8.22 12.45 16.05
N LEU A 219 -8.42 13.68 16.49
CA LEU A 219 -9.69 14.17 17.04
C LEU A 219 -10.69 14.68 15.99
N LEU A 220 -10.36 14.62 14.70
CA LEU A 220 -11.27 15.06 13.66
C LEU A 220 -12.54 14.20 13.64
N PRO A 221 -13.74 14.84 13.55
CA PRO A 221 -15.02 14.14 13.73
C PRO A 221 -15.43 13.34 12.47
N SER A 222 -14.99 13.73 11.28
CA SER A 222 -15.42 13.08 10.04
C SER A 222 -14.26 12.46 9.26
N LYS A 223 -14.54 11.34 8.62
CA LYS A 223 -13.59 10.62 7.78
C LYS A 223 -13.15 11.42 6.56
N GLU A 224 -14.06 12.21 5.99
CA GLU A 224 -13.81 13.05 4.81
C GLU A 224 -12.82 14.16 5.17
N THR A 225 -13.06 14.86 6.26
CA THR A 225 -12.16 15.89 6.80
C THR A 225 -10.81 15.30 7.15
N PHE A 226 -10.79 14.13 7.80
CA PHE A 226 -9.57 13.40 8.12
C PHE A 226 -8.73 13.06 6.88
N LYS A 227 -9.34 12.49 5.83
CA LYS A 227 -8.64 12.15 4.58
C LYS A 227 -7.95 13.35 3.93
N VAL A 228 -8.63 14.50 3.91
CA VAL A 228 -8.10 15.73 3.33
C VAL A 228 -6.90 16.24 4.15
N ASN A 229 -7.05 16.30 5.47
CA ASN A 229 -6.01 16.85 6.36
C ASN A 229 -4.80 15.91 6.46
N VAL A 230 -4.99 14.58 6.49
CA VAL A 230 -3.88 13.62 6.43
C VAL A 230 -3.12 13.76 5.10
N LYS A 231 -3.82 13.97 3.97
CA LYS A 231 -3.15 14.19 2.69
C LYS A 231 -2.27 15.45 2.73
N LYS A 232 -2.77 16.56 3.32
CA LYS A 232 -2.00 17.79 3.50
C LYS A 232 -0.78 17.58 4.41
N PHE A 233 -0.96 16.88 5.52
CA PHE A 233 0.10 16.55 6.46
C PHE A 233 1.23 15.73 5.81
N LEU A 234 0.88 14.67 5.07
CA LEU A 234 1.86 13.85 4.39
C LEU A 234 2.63 14.61 3.30
N LYS A 235 1.96 15.52 2.57
CA LYS A 235 2.62 16.41 1.62
C LYS A 235 3.63 17.33 2.30
N ALA A 236 3.25 17.97 3.40
CA ALA A 236 4.16 18.82 4.17
C ALA A 236 5.39 18.04 4.68
N GLN A 237 5.18 16.80 5.17
CA GLN A 237 6.30 15.93 5.56
C GLN A 237 7.22 15.57 4.37
N ALA A 238 6.66 15.34 3.18
CA ALA A 238 7.44 15.00 2.00
C ALA A 238 8.32 16.17 1.56
N HIS A 239 7.82 17.41 1.58
CA HIS A 239 8.62 18.61 1.30
C HIS A 239 9.76 18.80 2.30
N LEU A 240 9.51 18.58 3.59
CA LEU A 240 10.56 18.69 4.62
C LEU A 240 11.66 17.64 4.42
N LYS A 241 11.32 16.42 4.02
CA LYS A 241 12.31 15.38 3.70
C LYS A 241 13.14 15.74 2.48
N GLU A 242 12.51 16.19 1.41
CA GLU A 242 13.21 16.60 0.19
C GLU A 242 14.15 17.77 0.46
N ALA A 243 13.74 18.77 1.25
CA ALA A 243 14.60 19.89 1.65
C ALA A 243 15.82 19.43 2.44
N ASN A 244 15.66 18.49 3.38
CA ASN A 244 16.76 17.97 4.16
C ASN A 244 17.74 17.14 3.32
N ASP A 245 17.28 16.39 2.32
CA ASP A 245 18.15 15.64 1.42
C ASP A 245 19.04 16.57 0.56
N TYR A 246 18.65 17.82 0.33
CA TYR A 246 19.47 18.82 -0.38
C TYR A 246 20.51 19.54 0.52
N VAL A 247 20.38 19.49 1.84
CA VAL A 247 21.32 20.17 2.77
C VAL A 247 22.60 19.35 2.97
N TYR A 248 22.61 18.07 2.61
CA TYR A 248 23.75 17.14 2.79
C TYR A 248 24.49 16.82 1.48
N TYR A 249 24.32 17.60 0.43
CA TYR A 249 25.10 17.60 -0.81
C TYR A 249 25.63 19.02 -1.08
#